data_f1f8d24f3fd86ada9a6a8981511d6453
#
_entry.id   f1f8d24f3fd86ada9a6a8981511d6453
#
_cell.length_a   1.000
_cell.length_b   1.000
_cell.length_c   1.000
_cell.angle_alpha   90.00
_cell.angle_beta   90.00
_cell.angle_gamma   90.00
#
_symmetry.space_group_name_H-M   'P 1'
#
loop_
_entity.id
_entity.type
_entity.pdbx_description
1 polymer ?
#
loop_
_entity_poly.entity_id
_entity_poly.type
_entity_poly.pdbx_seq_one_letter_code
_entity_poly.pdbx_strand_id
1 'polypeptide(L)'
;MSVEPLAASDVITRLRAAGCVFAEDEAELIFATAEGPGQVSSMVERRASGLPLEHVLGWAEFHGLKVAVDPGVFVPRRRTEFLVSRALAAADASRPVVVVDLCCGSGALGAALATALPGAELHAADIEPAAVRCARRNVAAFGGHVYEGDLFDPLPAALRGRIDILTANVPYVPSGEVGLLPPEAREHEPLVALDGGSDGLDVMRRVALAAPDWLAPGGMLLVETSERQVPGALAAMAAGGLTARLSTSEELYAHVVTGVLD
;
A
#
# COMPACT_ATOMS: atom_id res chain seq x y z
N MET A 1 -22.16 20.01 -27.48
CA MET A 1 -23.03 20.41 -26.37
C MET A 1 -22.12 20.82 -25.22
N SER A 2 -22.17 22.10 -24.81
CA SER A 2 -21.43 22.55 -23.63
C SER A 2 -22.11 21.94 -22.39
N VAL A 3 -21.33 21.19 -21.60
CA VAL A 3 -21.79 20.69 -20.31
C VAL A 3 -21.82 21.87 -19.36
N GLU A 4 -22.98 22.15 -18.79
CA GLU A 4 -23.14 23.21 -17.81
C GLU A 4 -22.35 22.85 -16.54
N PRO A 5 -21.56 23.79 -15.98
CA PRO A 5 -20.76 23.49 -14.81
C PRO A 5 -21.64 23.17 -13.61
N LEU A 6 -21.39 22.04 -12.95
CA LEU A 6 -22.07 21.68 -11.70
C LEU A 6 -21.63 22.66 -10.58
N ALA A 7 -22.59 23.18 -9.83
CA ALA A 7 -22.27 23.93 -8.61
C ALA A 7 -21.70 22.98 -7.52
N ALA A 8 -20.81 23.50 -6.68
CA ALA A 8 -20.24 22.68 -5.59
C ALA A 8 -21.29 22.08 -4.65
N SER A 9 -22.36 22.84 -4.36
CA SER A 9 -23.49 22.38 -3.58
C SER A 9 -24.20 21.16 -4.18
N ASP A 10 -24.31 21.11 -5.52
CA ASP A 10 -24.97 20.01 -6.22
C ASP A 10 -24.09 18.76 -6.21
N VAL A 11 -22.76 18.93 -6.36
CA VAL A 11 -21.78 17.84 -6.23
C VAL A 11 -21.82 17.23 -4.82
N ILE A 12 -21.72 18.07 -3.79
CA ILE A 12 -21.79 17.64 -2.37
C ILE A 12 -23.11 16.88 -2.12
N THR A 13 -24.25 17.43 -2.60
CA THR A 13 -25.56 16.79 -2.44
C THR A 13 -25.61 15.40 -3.08
N ARG A 14 -25.05 15.25 -4.29
CA ARG A 14 -25.00 13.96 -5.00
C ARG A 14 -24.11 12.94 -4.29
N LEU A 15 -22.90 13.35 -3.86
CA LEU A 15 -21.98 12.49 -3.14
C LEU A 15 -22.59 12.02 -1.80
N ARG A 16 -23.22 12.94 -1.06
CA ARG A 16 -23.89 12.61 0.19
C ARG A 16 -25.06 11.66 0.00
N ALA A 17 -25.85 11.84 -1.05
CA ALA A 17 -26.95 10.93 -1.40
C ALA A 17 -26.44 9.53 -1.79
N ALA A 18 -25.23 9.43 -2.32
CA ALA A 18 -24.53 8.17 -2.62
C ALA A 18 -23.86 7.53 -1.39
N GLY A 19 -23.93 8.15 -0.21
CA GLY A 19 -23.37 7.62 1.03
C GLY A 19 -21.92 8.07 1.35
N CYS A 20 -21.37 9.03 0.60
CA CYS A 20 -20.05 9.58 0.90
C CYS A 20 -20.11 10.39 2.20
N VAL A 21 -19.36 9.96 3.22
CA VAL A 21 -19.35 10.57 4.55
C VAL A 21 -18.64 11.93 4.52
N PHE A 22 -17.57 12.06 3.74
CA PHE A 22 -16.74 13.26 3.58
C PHE A 22 -17.04 13.98 2.28
N ALA A 23 -18.31 14.17 1.93
CA ALA A 23 -18.75 14.66 0.62
C ALA A 23 -18.19 16.05 0.26
N GLU A 24 -17.94 16.90 1.24
CA GLU A 24 -17.31 18.22 1.05
C GLU A 24 -15.86 18.11 0.63
N ASP A 25 -15.06 17.34 1.37
CA ASP A 25 -13.64 17.14 1.09
C ASP A 25 -13.45 16.40 -0.24
N GLU A 26 -14.29 15.40 -0.50
CA GLU A 26 -14.29 14.67 -1.77
C GLU A 26 -14.64 15.59 -2.95
N ALA A 27 -15.60 16.50 -2.79
CA ALA A 27 -15.96 17.47 -3.82
C ALA A 27 -14.80 18.44 -4.10
N GLU A 28 -14.12 18.95 -3.07
CA GLU A 28 -12.94 19.81 -3.23
C GLU A 28 -11.84 19.10 -4.02
N LEU A 29 -11.54 17.84 -3.70
CA LEU A 29 -10.54 17.05 -4.41
C LEU A 29 -10.91 16.80 -5.87
N ILE A 30 -12.20 16.53 -6.15
CA ILE A 30 -12.71 16.38 -7.52
C ILE A 30 -12.52 17.68 -8.32
N PHE A 31 -12.93 18.83 -7.75
CA PHE A 31 -12.77 20.12 -8.42
C PHE A 31 -11.29 20.49 -8.62
N ALA A 32 -10.43 20.20 -7.66
CA ALA A 32 -9.00 20.46 -7.76
C ALA A 32 -8.29 19.56 -8.78
N THR A 33 -8.85 18.38 -9.08
CA THR A 33 -8.24 17.41 -10.00
C THR A 33 -8.77 17.55 -11.43
N ALA A 34 -10.04 17.93 -11.59
CA ALA A 34 -10.70 17.99 -12.89
C ALA A 34 -10.17 19.15 -13.74
N GLU A 35 -9.90 18.88 -15.03
CA GLU A 35 -9.45 19.88 -16.00
C GLU A 35 -10.61 20.73 -16.59
N GLY A 36 -11.87 20.36 -16.27
CA GLY A 36 -13.03 21.10 -16.75
C GLY A 36 -14.37 20.50 -16.34
N PRO A 37 -15.50 21.20 -16.61
CA PRO A 37 -16.84 20.82 -16.12
C PRO A 37 -17.29 19.41 -16.51
N GLY A 38 -16.94 18.96 -17.71
CA GLY A 38 -17.29 17.61 -18.17
C GLY A 38 -16.59 16.52 -17.36
N GLN A 39 -15.34 16.78 -16.94
CA GLN A 39 -14.59 15.84 -16.10
C GLN A 39 -15.14 15.82 -14.67
N VAL A 40 -15.52 16.98 -14.12
CA VAL A 40 -16.21 17.04 -12.81
C VAL A 40 -17.46 16.15 -12.83
N SER A 41 -18.34 16.30 -13.84
CA SER A 41 -19.55 15.49 -13.95
C SER A 41 -19.24 13.99 -14.01
N SER A 42 -18.26 13.59 -14.83
CA SER A 42 -17.84 12.19 -14.95
C SER A 42 -17.26 11.63 -13.65
N MET A 43 -16.42 12.40 -12.94
CA MET A 43 -15.86 12.00 -11.65
C MET A 43 -16.95 11.82 -10.59
N VAL A 44 -17.89 12.75 -10.50
CA VAL A 44 -19.03 12.66 -9.58
C VAL A 44 -19.90 11.44 -9.88
N GLU A 45 -20.17 11.15 -11.14
CA GLU A 45 -20.95 9.96 -11.53
C GLU A 45 -20.22 8.66 -11.13
N ARG A 46 -18.94 8.57 -11.43
CA ARG A 46 -18.12 7.40 -11.06
C ARG A 46 -18.07 7.23 -9.54
N ARG A 47 -17.83 8.32 -8.79
CA ARG A 47 -17.80 8.25 -7.32
C ARG A 47 -19.17 7.87 -6.74
N ALA A 48 -20.24 8.45 -7.22
CA ALA A 48 -21.60 8.12 -6.82
C ALA A 48 -22.03 6.70 -7.19
N SER A 49 -21.38 6.06 -8.17
CA SER A 49 -21.59 4.65 -8.50
C SER A 49 -20.80 3.68 -7.61
N GLY A 50 -20.06 4.18 -6.62
CA GLY A 50 -19.35 3.37 -5.61
C GLY A 50 -17.86 3.14 -5.85
N LEU A 51 -17.24 3.76 -6.89
CA LEU A 51 -15.81 3.63 -7.07
C LEU A 51 -15.05 4.34 -5.92
N PRO A 52 -13.91 3.79 -5.48
CA PRO A 52 -13.01 4.50 -4.57
C PRO A 52 -12.66 5.88 -5.11
N LEU A 53 -12.59 6.87 -4.23
CA LEU A 53 -12.27 8.26 -4.63
C LEU A 53 -10.93 8.32 -5.37
N GLU A 54 -9.93 7.62 -4.88
CA GLU A 54 -8.58 7.58 -5.46
C GLU A 54 -8.57 7.01 -6.88
N HIS A 55 -9.42 6.00 -7.16
CA HIS A 55 -9.60 5.49 -8.52
C HIS A 55 -10.30 6.50 -9.43
N VAL A 56 -11.16 7.36 -8.86
CA VAL A 56 -11.82 8.45 -9.61
C VAL A 56 -10.82 9.56 -9.93
N LEU A 57 -10.03 9.96 -8.93
CA LEU A 57 -9.01 11.00 -9.05
C LEU A 57 -7.80 10.56 -9.88
N GLY A 58 -7.48 9.25 -9.85
CA GLY A 58 -6.28 8.66 -10.43
C GLY A 58 -5.03 8.79 -9.54
N TRP A 59 -5.21 9.20 -8.28
CA TRP A 59 -4.13 9.36 -7.31
C TRP A 59 -4.63 9.28 -5.87
N ALA A 60 -3.70 8.98 -4.96
CA ALA A 60 -3.89 9.02 -3.52
C ALA A 60 -2.82 9.90 -2.88
N GLU A 61 -3.15 10.51 -1.73
CA GLU A 61 -2.13 11.08 -0.85
C GLU A 61 -1.61 9.98 0.07
N PHE A 62 -0.28 9.84 0.15
CA PHE A 62 0.37 8.88 1.02
C PHE A 62 1.72 9.42 1.50
N HIS A 63 1.87 9.56 2.80
CA HIS A 63 3.09 10.06 3.46
C HIS A 63 3.61 11.38 2.85
N GLY A 64 2.69 12.31 2.58
CA GLY A 64 2.97 13.61 1.96
C GLY A 64 3.28 13.55 0.45
N LEU A 65 3.14 12.40 -0.19
CA LEU A 65 3.32 12.23 -1.63
C LEU A 65 1.97 12.11 -2.34
N LYS A 66 1.90 12.63 -3.56
CA LYS A 66 0.83 12.34 -4.51
C LYS A 66 1.23 11.12 -5.33
N VAL A 67 0.61 9.98 -5.04
CA VAL A 67 0.92 8.69 -5.65
C VAL A 67 -0.17 8.34 -6.67
N ALA A 68 0.20 8.01 -7.90
CA ALA A 68 -0.77 7.54 -8.90
C ALA A 68 -1.41 6.22 -8.45
N VAL A 69 -2.73 6.09 -8.65
CA VAL A 69 -3.49 4.86 -8.36
C VAL A 69 -4.42 4.58 -9.52
N ASP A 70 -4.18 3.46 -10.22
CA ASP A 70 -5.04 3.03 -11.32
C ASP A 70 -6.26 2.24 -10.82
N PRO A 71 -7.36 2.21 -11.56
CA PRO A 71 -8.46 1.29 -11.29
C PRO A 71 -7.97 -0.16 -11.19
N GLY A 72 -8.47 -0.87 -10.17
CA GLY A 72 -8.06 -2.26 -9.90
C GLY A 72 -6.70 -2.41 -9.20
N VAL A 73 -6.08 -1.33 -8.75
CA VAL A 73 -4.90 -1.35 -7.89
C VAL A 73 -5.34 -1.04 -6.45
N PHE A 74 -4.79 -1.75 -5.47
CA PHE A 74 -5.05 -1.50 -4.05
C PHE A 74 -4.74 -0.04 -3.69
N VAL A 75 -5.70 0.64 -3.06
CA VAL A 75 -5.54 2.02 -2.61
C VAL A 75 -4.66 2.06 -1.37
N PRO A 76 -3.55 2.83 -1.36
CA PRO A 76 -2.72 2.95 -0.17
C PRO A 76 -3.51 3.55 1.00
N ARG A 77 -3.40 2.95 2.18
CA ARG A 77 -4.16 3.36 3.37
C ARG A 77 -3.32 4.24 4.28
N ARG A 78 -3.92 5.29 4.83
CA ARG A 78 -3.26 6.23 5.75
C ARG A 78 -2.60 5.52 6.94
N ARG A 79 -3.23 4.46 7.49
CA ARG A 79 -2.63 3.68 8.59
C ARG A 79 -1.30 3.04 8.22
N THR A 80 -1.11 2.69 6.95
CA THR A 80 0.14 2.08 6.44
C THR A 80 1.33 3.06 6.46
N GLU A 81 1.10 4.38 6.60
CA GLU A 81 2.16 5.36 6.83
C GLU A 81 2.94 5.09 8.12
N PHE A 82 2.30 4.43 9.10
CA PHE A 82 2.99 4.01 10.31
C PHE A 82 4.10 2.98 10.03
N LEU A 83 3.89 2.08 9.07
CA LEU A 83 4.92 1.13 8.63
C LEU A 83 6.13 1.89 8.05
N VAL A 84 5.92 2.90 7.21
CA VAL A 84 6.99 3.79 6.71
C VAL A 84 7.73 4.44 7.87
N SER A 85 7.01 5.03 8.81
CA SER A 85 7.58 5.69 9.99
C SER A 85 8.45 4.73 10.82
N ARG A 86 8.04 3.46 10.96
CA ARG A 86 8.83 2.45 11.69
C ARG A 86 10.07 2.03 10.93
N ALA A 87 9.98 1.86 9.60
CA ALA A 87 11.11 1.56 8.77
C ALA A 87 12.19 2.67 8.84
N LEU A 88 11.76 3.93 8.71
CA LEU A 88 12.66 5.08 8.78
C LEU A 88 13.32 5.26 10.15
N ALA A 89 12.58 5.03 11.23
CA ALA A 89 13.11 5.14 12.59
C ALA A 89 14.20 4.10 12.91
N ALA A 90 14.22 2.99 12.18
CA ALA A 90 15.18 1.91 12.37
C ALA A 90 16.30 1.89 11.30
N ALA A 91 16.14 2.68 10.23
CA ALA A 91 17.11 2.74 9.13
C ALA A 91 18.42 3.41 9.56
N ASP A 92 19.55 2.86 9.11
CA ASP A 92 20.83 3.54 9.18
C ASP A 92 21.01 4.46 7.95
N ALA A 93 20.59 5.70 8.09
CA ALA A 93 20.69 6.70 7.03
C ALA A 93 22.13 7.21 6.76
N SER A 94 23.14 6.71 7.48
CA SER A 94 24.54 7.11 7.27
C SER A 94 25.15 6.49 6.00
N ARG A 95 24.49 5.49 5.40
CA ARG A 95 24.91 4.78 4.18
C ARG A 95 23.72 4.54 3.26
N PRO A 96 23.97 4.31 1.95
CA PRO A 96 22.92 3.82 1.07
C PRO A 96 22.35 2.48 1.58
N VAL A 97 21.03 2.36 1.54
CA VAL A 97 20.28 1.17 1.98
C VAL A 97 19.61 0.50 0.80
N VAL A 98 19.49 -0.82 0.84
CA VAL A 98 18.69 -1.60 -0.11
C VAL A 98 17.29 -1.76 0.46
N VAL A 99 16.31 -1.22 -0.25
CA VAL A 99 14.88 -1.27 0.10
C VAL A 99 14.16 -2.18 -0.87
N VAL A 100 13.39 -3.12 -0.33
CA VAL A 100 12.50 -3.97 -1.12
C VAL A 100 11.07 -3.82 -0.59
N ASP A 101 10.12 -3.55 -1.49
CA ASP A 101 8.68 -3.45 -1.21
C ASP A 101 7.94 -4.61 -1.89
N LEU A 102 7.55 -5.63 -1.12
CA LEU A 102 6.78 -6.78 -1.61
C LEU A 102 5.27 -6.52 -1.49
N CYS A 103 4.51 -7.08 -2.44
CA CYS A 103 3.08 -6.79 -2.58
C CYS A 103 2.87 -5.27 -2.67
N CYS A 104 3.68 -4.64 -3.53
CA CYS A 104 3.88 -3.19 -3.53
C CYS A 104 2.64 -2.39 -3.98
N GLY A 105 1.66 -3.02 -4.62
CA GLY A 105 0.47 -2.34 -5.11
C GLY A 105 0.82 -1.17 -6.03
N SER A 106 0.47 0.03 -5.61
CA SER A 106 0.86 1.26 -6.34
C SER A 106 2.34 1.64 -6.19
N GLY A 107 3.11 0.96 -5.33
CA GLY A 107 4.50 1.34 -4.99
C GLY A 107 4.61 2.51 -4.01
N ALA A 108 3.54 2.83 -3.30
CA ALA A 108 3.48 3.98 -2.39
C ALA A 108 4.48 3.87 -1.22
N LEU A 109 4.61 2.68 -0.62
CA LEU A 109 5.56 2.41 0.46
C LEU A 109 7.00 2.62 -0.02
N GLY A 110 7.37 1.98 -1.14
CA GLY A 110 8.69 2.11 -1.74
C GLY A 110 9.03 3.55 -2.09
N ALA A 111 8.09 4.29 -2.70
CA ALA A 111 8.26 5.70 -3.05
C ALA A 111 8.46 6.58 -1.80
N ALA A 112 7.69 6.35 -0.73
CA ALA A 112 7.82 7.10 0.53
C ALA A 112 9.18 6.85 1.20
N LEU A 113 9.63 5.60 1.24
CA LEU A 113 10.94 5.25 1.78
C LEU A 113 12.08 5.86 0.96
N ALA A 114 12.04 5.77 -0.38
CA ALA A 114 13.06 6.34 -1.24
C ALA A 114 13.11 7.87 -1.18
N THR A 115 11.98 8.54 -0.94
CA THR A 115 11.93 9.99 -0.71
C THR A 115 12.68 10.38 0.57
N ALA A 116 12.51 9.60 1.63
CA ALA A 116 13.09 9.89 2.94
C ALA A 116 14.54 9.37 3.09
N LEU A 117 14.98 8.44 2.23
CA LEU A 117 16.31 7.81 2.26
C LEU A 117 17.04 8.08 0.93
N PRO A 118 17.65 9.27 0.77
CA PRO A 118 18.33 9.63 -0.46
C PRO A 118 19.46 8.62 -0.81
N GLY A 119 19.45 8.15 -2.06
CA GLY A 119 20.42 7.15 -2.52
C GLY A 119 20.06 5.71 -2.19
N ALA A 120 18.86 5.43 -1.67
CA ALA A 120 18.40 4.06 -1.50
C ALA A 120 18.30 3.32 -2.85
N GLU A 121 18.78 2.07 -2.88
CA GLU A 121 18.57 1.13 -3.98
C GLU A 121 17.16 0.53 -3.81
N LEU A 122 16.18 1.02 -4.59
CA LEU A 122 14.77 0.63 -4.44
C LEU A 122 14.37 -0.48 -5.41
N HIS A 123 13.83 -1.55 -4.87
CA HIS A 123 13.17 -2.62 -5.61
C HIS A 123 11.74 -2.82 -5.10
N ALA A 124 10.83 -3.21 -5.98
CA ALA A 124 9.46 -3.53 -5.61
C ALA A 124 8.98 -4.75 -6.41
N ALA A 125 8.07 -5.52 -5.85
CA ALA A 125 7.48 -6.67 -6.55
C ALA A 125 5.99 -6.79 -6.24
N ASP A 126 5.22 -7.17 -7.25
CA ASP A 126 3.80 -7.50 -7.11
C ASP A 126 3.40 -8.59 -8.11
N ILE A 127 2.42 -9.39 -7.74
CA ILE A 127 1.88 -10.46 -8.60
C ILE A 127 0.90 -9.91 -9.64
N GLU A 128 0.27 -8.75 -9.35
CA GLU A 128 -0.74 -8.13 -10.21
C GLU A 128 -0.11 -7.23 -11.28
N PRO A 129 -0.29 -7.54 -12.58
CA PRO A 129 0.28 -6.71 -13.65
C PRO A 129 -0.17 -5.24 -13.62
N ALA A 130 -1.39 -4.95 -13.14
CA ALA A 130 -1.90 -3.59 -12.98
C ALA A 130 -1.12 -2.83 -11.91
N ALA A 131 -0.87 -3.47 -10.76
CA ALA A 131 -0.05 -2.93 -9.67
C ALA A 131 1.37 -2.64 -10.15
N VAL A 132 2.01 -3.58 -10.83
CA VAL A 132 3.35 -3.42 -11.40
C VAL A 132 3.45 -2.22 -12.34
N ARG A 133 2.48 -2.06 -13.25
CA ARG A 133 2.46 -0.89 -14.16
C ARG A 133 2.30 0.43 -13.40
N CYS A 134 1.43 0.44 -12.39
CA CYS A 134 1.21 1.60 -11.53
C CYS A 134 2.48 1.94 -10.73
N ALA A 135 3.05 0.98 -10.04
CA ALA A 135 4.26 1.13 -9.24
C ALA A 135 5.45 1.65 -10.06
N ARG A 136 5.67 1.14 -11.27
CA ARG A 136 6.74 1.62 -12.17
C ARG A 136 6.70 3.13 -12.38
N ARG A 137 5.52 3.74 -12.50
CA ARG A 137 5.39 5.19 -12.64
C ARG A 137 5.76 5.92 -11.36
N ASN A 138 5.30 5.40 -10.23
CA ASN A 138 5.49 6.05 -8.93
C ASN A 138 6.94 5.97 -8.42
N VAL A 139 7.67 4.90 -8.75
CA VAL A 139 9.05 4.74 -8.30
C VAL A 139 10.09 5.21 -9.33
N ALA A 140 9.67 5.60 -10.55
CA ALA A 140 10.58 5.98 -11.63
C ALA A 140 11.52 7.14 -11.26
N ALA A 141 11.00 8.13 -10.54
CA ALA A 141 11.79 9.31 -10.11
C ALA A 141 12.95 8.94 -9.16
N PHE A 142 12.88 7.79 -8.51
CA PHE A 142 13.88 7.27 -7.59
C PHE A 142 14.82 6.22 -8.23
N GLY A 143 14.68 5.97 -9.53
CA GLY A 143 15.40 4.89 -10.21
C GLY A 143 15.00 3.49 -9.74
N GLY A 144 13.81 3.35 -9.14
CA GLY A 144 13.32 2.09 -8.59
C GLY A 144 13.00 1.04 -9.65
N HIS A 145 13.27 -0.21 -9.33
CA HIS A 145 13.01 -1.36 -10.18
C HIS A 145 11.76 -2.11 -9.72
N VAL A 146 10.82 -2.40 -10.64
CA VAL A 146 9.58 -3.13 -10.31
C VAL A 146 9.48 -4.41 -11.11
N TYR A 147 9.27 -5.51 -10.41
CA TYR A 147 9.21 -6.87 -10.93
C TYR A 147 7.79 -7.44 -10.81
N GLU A 148 7.39 -8.23 -11.80
CA GLU A 148 6.11 -8.93 -11.81
C GLU A 148 6.32 -10.40 -11.44
N GLY A 149 5.66 -10.85 -10.36
CA GLY A 149 5.73 -12.24 -9.90
C GLY A 149 5.36 -12.41 -8.43
N ASP A 150 5.41 -13.65 -7.97
CA ASP A 150 5.01 -14.03 -6.63
C ASP A 150 6.14 -13.79 -5.61
N LEU A 151 5.94 -12.82 -4.73
CA LEU A 151 6.83 -12.46 -3.62
C LEU A 151 8.29 -12.26 -4.07
N PHE A 152 9.18 -13.15 -3.66
CA PHE A 152 10.61 -13.06 -3.93
C PHE A 152 11.03 -13.65 -5.30
N ASP A 153 10.19 -14.45 -5.94
CA ASP A 153 10.56 -15.20 -7.15
C ASP A 153 11.09 -14.31 -8.28
N PRO A 154 10.51 -13.12 -8.56
CA PRO A 154 10.97 -12.27 -9.64
C PRO A 154 12.20 -11.42 -9.28
N LEU A 155 12.61 -11.39 -8.02
CA LEU A 155 13.73 -10.56 -7.58
C LEU A 155 15.08 -11.07 -8.08
N PRO A 156 16.00 -10.17 -8.47
CA PRO A 156 17.36 -10.55 -8.81
C PRO A 156 18.06 -11.29 -7.68
N ALA A 157 18.70 -12.43 -8.00
CA ALA A 157 19.46 -13.21 -7.02
C ALA A 157 20.58 -12.40 -6.33
N ALA A 158 21.06 -11.34 -6.99
CA ALA A 158 22.06 -10.42 -6.42
C ALA A 158 21.57 -9.63 -5.19
N LEU A 159 20.28 -9.63 -4.89
CA LEU A 159 19.70 -9.01 -3.69
C LEU A 159 19.77 -9.93 -2.45
N ARG A 160 20.03 -11.23 -2.63
CA ARG A 160 20.13 -12.15 -1.49
C ARG A 160 21.20 -11.73 -0.50
N GLY A 161 20.83 -11.69 0.79
CA GLY A 161 21.68 -11.27 1.89
C GLY A 161 22.07 -9.78 1.90
N ARG A 162 21.36 -8.94 1.12
CA ARG A 162 21.68 -7.51 0.97
C ARG A 162 20.57 -6.56 1.38
N ILE A 163 19.36 -7.04 1.60
CA ILE A 163 18.21 -6.18 1.86
C ILE A 163 18.30 -5.64 3.30
N ASP A 164 18.36 -4.33 3.43
CA ASP A 164 18.35 -3.65 4.73
C ASP A 164 16.93 -3.45 5.24
N ILE A 165 16.01 -3.06 4.35
CA ILE A 165 14.61 -2.80 4.67
C ILE A 165 13.73 -3.58 3.70
N LEU A 166 13.00 -4.54 4.22
CA LEU A 166 11.99 -5.30 3.50
C LEU A 166 10.61 -4.92 4.05
N THR A 167 9.80 -4.24 3.24
CA THR A 167 8.40 -3.98 3.56
C THR A 167 7.50 -4.95 2.84
N ALA A 168 6.43 -5.37 3.49
CA ALA A 168 5.43 -6.23 2.87
C ALA A 168 4.03 -5.91 3.45
N ASN A 169 3.26 -5.09 2.73
CA ASN A 169 1.85 -4.91 3.06
C ASN A 169 1.04 -6.03 2.39
N VAL A 170 1.18 -7.22 2.93
CA VAL A 170 0.56 -8.44 2.39
C VAL A 170 -0.96 -8.44 2.58
N PRO A 171 -1.73 -9.18 1.76
CA PRO A 171 -3.15 -9.42 2.03
C PRO A 171 -3.30 -10.12 3.39
N TYR A 172 -4.16 -9.56 4.25
CA TYR A 172 -4.34 -10.06 5.63
C TYR A 172 -5.79 -10.23 6.04
N VAL A 173 -6.75 -10.06 5.14
CA VAL A 173 -8.16 -10.33 5.43
C VAL A 173 -8.39 -11.84 5.40
N PRO A 174 -8.96 -12.45 6.46
CA PRO A 174 -9.36 -13.85 6.42
C PRO A 174 -10.35 -14.09 5.28
N SER A 175 -10.19 -15.20 4.53
CA SER A 175 -11.04 -15.51 3.36
C SER A 175 -12.54 -15.44 3.67
N GLY A 176 -12.94 -15.89 4.86
CA GLY A 176 -14.34 -15.84 5.32
C GLY A 176 -14.85 -14.44 5.65
N GLU A 177 -13.97 -13.45 5.78
CA GLU A 177 -14.31 -12.06 6.14
C GLU A 177 -14.25 -11.10 4.93
N VAL A 178 -13.73 -11.53 3.78
CA VAL A 178 -13.65 -10.69 2.56
C VAL A 178 -15.02 -10.14 2.15
N GLY A 179 -16.07 -10.96 2.28
CA GLY A 179 -17.45 -10.56 2.00
C GLY A 179 -18.02 -9.48 2.93
N LEU A 180 -17.36 -9.22 4.07
CA LEU A 180 -17.74 -8.20 5.07
C LEU A 180 -17.05 -6.86 4.84
N LEU A 181 -16.10 -6.79 3.92
CA LEU A 181 -15.41 -5.55 3.59
C LEU A 181 -16.38 -4.52 2.99
N PRO A 182 -16.08 -3.22 3.13
CA PRO A 182 -16.83 -2.18 2.44
C PRO A 182 -16.93 -2.47 0.93
N PRO A 183 -18.07 -2.14 0.29
CA PRO A 183 -18.27 -2.39 -1.15
C PRO A 183 -17.15 -1.85 -2.03
N GLU A 184 -16.63 -0.67 -1.71
CA GLU A 184 -15.51 -0.04 -2.43
C GLU A 184 -14.27 -0.94 -2.53
N ALA A 185 -13.87 -1.58 -1.43
CA ALA A 185 -12.74 -2.50 -1.43
C ALA A 185 -13.10 -3.83 -2.10
N ARG A 186 -14.25 -4.41 -1.72
CA ARG A 186 -14.68 -5.73 -2.21
C ARG A 186 -14.91 -5.78 -3.73
N GLU A 187 -15.43 -4.70 -4.32
CA GLU A 187 -15.87 -4.66 -5.72
C GLU A 187 -14.83 -4.06 -6.66
N HIS A 188 -13.90 -3.25 -6.14
CA HIS A 188 -12.98 -2.47 -6.96
C HIS A 188 -11.51 -2.72 -6.70
N GLU A 189 -11.15 -3.40 -5.60
CA GLU A 189 -9.77 -3.82 -5.34
C GLU A 189 -9.59 -5.31 -5.67
N PRO A 190 -8.41 -5.74 -6.14
CA PRO A 190 -8.20 -7.13 -6.54
C PRO A 190 -8.23 -8.06 -5.32
N LEU A 191 -8.92 -9.20 -5.45
CA LEU A 191 -9.06 -10.17 -4.36
C LEU A 191 -7.71 -10.62 -3.81
N VAL A 192 -6.72 -10.78 -4.69
CA VAL A 192 -5.35 -11.19 -4.30
C VAL A 192 -4.65 -10.18 -3.39
N ALA A 193 -5.07 -8.91 -3.40
CA ALA A 193 -4.55 -7.89 -2.48
C ALA A 193 -5.28 -7.85 -1.13
N LEU A 194 -6.39 -8.60 -0.99
CA LEU A 194 -7.24 -8.60 0.21
C LEU A 194 -7.16 -9.93 0.97
N ASP A 195 -7.32 -11.05 0.27
CA ASP A 195 -7.44 -12.40 0.85
C ASP A 195 -6.09 -12.94 1.32
N GLY A 196 -5.92 -13.00 2.63
CA GLY A 196 -4.73 -13.54 3.30
C GLY A 196 -4.84 -15.01 3.72
N GLY A 197 -5.85 -15.74 3.23
CA GLY A 197 -6.08 -17.14 3.60
C GLY A 197 -6.99 -17.31 4.79
N SER A 198 -7.00 -18.52 5.38
CA SER A 198 -7.97 -18.93 6.38
C SER A 198 -8.00 -18.05 7.63
N ASP A 199 -6.85 -17.60 8.12
CA ASP A 199 -6.69 -16.71 9.26
C ASP A 199 -6.08 -15.35 8.88
N GLY A 200 -5.87 -15.11 7.56
CA GLY A 200 -5.31 -13.90 7.02
C GLY A 200 -3.78 -13.80 7.16
N LEU A 201 -3.07 -14.88 7.46
CA LEU A 201 -1.61 -14.86 7.68
C LEU A 201 -0.83 -15.74 6.70
N ASP A 202 -1.49 -16.35 5.71
CA ASP A 202 -0.82 -17.32 4.83
C ASP A 202 0.30 -16.69 4.02
N VAL A 203 0.07 -15.51 3.44
CA VAL A 203 1.09 -14.78 2.67
C VAL A 203 2.20 -14.28 3.59
N MET A 204 1.86 -13.73 4.75
CA MET A 204 2.84 -13.25 5.73
C MET A 204 3.79 -14.38 6.18
N ARG A 205 3.27 -15.58 6.44
CA ARG A 205 4.09 -16.75 6.81
C ARG A 205 5.11 -17.09 5.73
N ARG A 206 4.70 -17.04 4.46
CA ARG A 206 5.60 -17.27 3.31
C ARG A 206 6.71 -16.21 3.26
N VAL A 207 6.34 -14.94 3.42
CA VAL A 207 7.32 -13.84 3.45
C VAL A 207 8.28 -13.99 4.61
N ALA A 208 7.80 -14.21 5.83
CA ALA A 208 8.63 -14.33 7.02
C ALA A 208 9.60 -15.52 6.95
N LEU A 209 9.15 -16.66 6.39
CA LEU A 209 9.99 -17.84 6.24
C LEU A 209 11.13 -17.64 5.23
N ALA A 210 10.88 -16.91 4.14
CA ALA A 210 11.88 -16.68 3.10
C ALA A 210 12.78 -15.47 3.36
N ALA A 211 12.35 -14.52 4.19
CA ALA A 211 13.04 -13.25 4.42
C ALA A 211 14.52 -13.41 4.85
N PRO A 212 14.92 -14.37 5.72
CA PRO A 212 16.33 -14.50 6.13
C PRO A 212 17.31 -14.73 4.98
N ASP A 213 16.88 -15.38 3.90
CA ASP A 213 17.73 -15.60 2.72
C ASP A 213 18.03 -14.31 1.95
N TRP A 214 17.24 -13.26 2.18
CA TRP A 214 17.30 -12.00 1.45
C TRP A 214 17.81 -10.83 2.28
N LEU A 215 17.53 -10.85 3.58
CA LEU A 215 17.96 -9.79 4.49
C LEU A 215 19.47 -9.78 4.68
N ALA A 216 20.04 -8.59 4.75
CA ALA A 216 21.39 -8.41 5.25
C ALA A 216 21.44 -8.68 6.77
N PRO A 217 22.61 -9.00 7.37
CA PRO A 217 22.76 -9.00 8.83
C PRO A 217 22.31 -7.66 9.43
N GLY A 218 21.40 -7.68 10.39
CA GLY A 218 20.74 -6.49 10.93
C GLY A 218 19.62 -5.93 10.06
N GLY A 219 19.36 -6.52 8.89
CA GLY A 219 18.23 -6.17 8.03
C GLY A 219 16.88 -6.53 8.65
N MET A 220 15.84 -5.85 8.24
CA MET A 220 14.52 -5.97 8.87
C MET A 220 13.39 -6.22 7.88
N LEU A 221 12.43 -7.05 8.28
CA LEU A 221 11.12 -7.22 7.64
C LEU A 221 10.07 -6.48 8.47
N LEU A 222 9.26 -5.62 7.81
CA LEU A 222 8.13 -4.92 8.42
C LEU A 222 6.83 -5.30 7.71
N VAL A 223 5.83 -5.69 8.50
CA VAL A 223 4.50 -6.09 8.01
C VAL A 223 3.42 -5.40 8.81
N GLU A 224 2.41 -4.83 8.13
CA GLU A 224 1.17 -4.37 8.76
C GLU A 224 0.26 -5.56 9.06
N THR A 225 -0.45 -5.53 10.19
CA THR A 225 -1.39 -6.58 10.58
C THR A 225 -2.55 -6.01 11.40
N SER A 226 -3.62 -6.77 11.57
CA SER A 226 -4.69 -6.43 12.51
C SER A 226 -4.32 -6.80 13.94
N GLU A 227 -4.91 -6.13 14.93
CA GLU A 227 -4.70 -6.42 16.35
C GLU A 227 -4.88 -7.90 16.69
N ARG A 228 -5.93 -8.52 16.14
CA ARG A 228 -6.23 -9.95 16.37
C ARG A 228 -5.15 -10.89 15.84
N GLN A 229 -4.45 -10.49 14.80
CA GLN A 229 -3.42 -11.29 14.13
C GLN A 229 -2.02 -11.09 14.72
N VAL A 230 -1.82 -10.11 15.60
CA VAL A 230 -0.50 -9.82 16.20
C VAL A 230 0.19 -11.07 16.78
N PRO A 231 -0.47 -11.93 17.58
CA PRO A 231 0.20 -13.12 18.12
C PRO A 231 0.69 -14.07 17.02
N GLY A 232 -0.12 -14.30 15.99
CA GLY A 232 0.23 -15.14 14.84
C GLY A 232 1.33 -14.53 13.98
N ALA A 233 1.32 -13.21 13.82
CA ALA A 233 2.34 -12.47 13.08
C ALA A 233 3.71 -12.54 13.77
N LEU A 234 3.76 -12.35 15.10
CA LEU A 234 4.98 -12.52 15.89
C LEU A 234 5.51 -13.96 15.81
N ALA A 235 4.61 -14.95 15.90
CA ALA A 235 4.99 -16.36 15.77
C ALA A 235 5.54 -16.68 14.36
N ALA A 236 4.96 -16.11 13.29
CA ALA A 236 5.45 -16.29 11.94
C ALA A 236 6.87 -15.72 11.75
N MET A 237 7.14 -14.51 12.28
CA MET A 237 8.48 -13.92 12.26
C MET A 237 9.50 -14.81 12.99
N ALA A 238 9.15 -15.25 14.20
CA ALA A 238 10.01 -16.12 15.00
C ALA A 238 10.27 -17.48 14.32
N ALA A 239 9.27 -18.07 13.69
CA ALA A 239 9.40 -19.31 12.92
C ALA A 239 10.33 -19.13 11.69
N GLY A 240 10.36 -17.94 11.11
CA GLY A 240 11.32 -17.55 10.08
C GLY A 240 12.74 -17.26 10.62
N GLY A 241 12.98 -17.33 11.92
CA GLY A 241 14.30 -17.05 12.51
C GLY A 241 14.59 -15.56 12.73
N LEU A 242 13.56 -14.72 12.73
CA LEU A 242 13.70 -13.28 12.96
C LEU A 242 13.38 -12.92 14.42
N THR A 243 14.13 -11.99 14.99
CA THR A 243 13.81 -11.38 16.28
C THR A 243 12.67 -10.39 16.12
N ALA A 244 11.47 -10.76 16.61
CA ALA A 244 10.23 -10.05 16.33
C ALA A 244 9.86 -9.03 17.41
N ARG A 245 9.32 -7.87 16.99
CA ARG A 245 8.80 -6.81 17.86
C ARG A 245 7.50 -6.23 17.29
N LEU A 246 6.57 -5.87 18.19
CA LEU A 246 5.35 -5.15 17.85
C LEU A 246 5.56 -3.65 18.07
N SER A 247 5.07 -2.84 17.13
CA SER A 247 4.85 -1.40 17.29
C SER A 247 3.38 -1.08 17.01
N THR A 248 2.80 -0.18 17.78
CA THR A 248 1.39 0.24 17.66
C THR A 248 1.28 1.75 17.55
N SER A 249 0.29 2.23 16.81
CA SER A 249 -0.13 3.62 16.77
C SER A 249 -1.63 3.69 17.09
N GLU A 250 -1.99 4.32 18.21
CA GLU A 250 -3.39 4.56 18.57
C GLU A 250 -4.04 5.54 17.61
N GLU A 251 -3.32 6.60 17.21
CA GLU A 251 -3.81 7.63 16.29
C GLU A 251 -4.19 7.06 14.91
N LEU A 252 -3.37 6.16 14.38
CA LEU A 252 -3.57 5.56 13.06
C LEU A 252 -4.28 4.20 13.12
N TYR A 253 -4.60 3.71 14.32
CA TYR A 253 -5.15 2.36 14.52
C TYR A 253 -4.33 1.30 13.79
N ALA A 254 -2.99 1.41 13.86
CA ALA A 254 -2.06 0.61 13.10
C ALA A 254 -1.20 -0.29 14.00
N HIS A 255 -0.95 -1.51 13.52
CA HIS A 255 -0.07 -2.49 14.16
C HIS A 255 0.97 -2.92 13.13
N VAL A 256 2.24 -2.77 13.47
CA VAL A 256 3.37 -3.19 12.63
C VAL A 256 4.22 -4.19 13.41
N VAL A 257 4.41 -5.36 12.84
CA VAL A 257 5.37 -6.35 13.35
C VAL A 257 6.65 -6.21 12.55
N THR A 258 7.75 -5.99 13.27
CA THR A 258 9.10 -5.91 12.71
C THR A 258 9.89 -7.13 13.14
N GLY A 259 10.46 -7.85 12.19
CA GLY A 259 11.40 -8.96 12.41
C GLY A 259 12.79 -8.56 11.95
N VAL A 260 13.79 -8.69 12.80
CA VAL A 260 15.20 -8.36 12.51
C VAL A 260 15.99 -9.66 12.36
N LEU A 261 16.87 -9.72 11.35
CA LEU A 261 17.84 -10.79 11.19
C LEU A 261 19.10 -10.44 12.01
N ASP A 262 19.40 -11.25 13.03
CA ASP A 262 20.54 -11.07 13.93
C ASP A 262 21.89 -11.36 13.25
#